data_8fd1598553a549ac304cf0d385315cef
#
_entry.id   8fd1598553a549ac304cf0d385315cef
#
_cell.length_a   1.000
_cell.length_b   1.000
_cell.length_c   1.000
_cell.angle_alpha   90.00
_cell.angle_beta   90.00
_cell.angle_gamma   90.00
#
_symmetry.space_group_name_H-M   'P 1'
#
loop_
_entity.id
_entity.type
_entity.pdbx_description
1 polymer ?
#
loop_
_entity_poly.entity_id
_entity_poly.type
_entity_poly.pdbx_seq_one_letter_code
_entity_poly.pdbx_strand_id
1 'polypeptide(L)'
;MLLAGAALGAPAGAAAPAGAAFPKGHYATLEKLPDWGGVWVLARPAPNAPRERPQLKGEYRTSYEAWQKQVKDNAGLVPRETSNCMPPGMPNMMATGQYPIEFLFTPGRVTMHHEAWMQWRSIFTDGRPHPDDWDGGIFGHSIGHWEGQTLVVETVGIKTITELGPGIKHSDQLRITERIGLAPKDADALVVELTLEDPLALEKPYHITHTFKRQRDWNLMEFICAENDRNPVDAEGRTGFK
;
A
#
# COMPACT_ATOMS: atom_id res chain seq x y z
N MET A 1 -2.79 -61.51 -33.10
CA MET A 1 -1.88 -60.35 -33.11
C MET A 1 -2.50 -59.30 -32.21
N LEU A 2 -2.12 -59.36 -30.91
CA LEU A 2 -2.63 -58.43 -29.90
C LEU A 2 -1.66 -57.23 -29.80
N LEU A 3 -2.17 -56.00 -30.04
CA LEU A 3 -1.45 -54.77 -29.81
C LEU A 3 -1.62 -54.34 -28.35
N ALA A 4 -0.54 -54.35 -27.62
CA ALA A 4 -0.48 -53.83 -26.26
C ALA A 4 -0.34 -52.28 -26.34
N GLY A 5 -1.36 -51.57 -25.90
CA GLY A 5 -1.33 -50.12 -25.73
C GLY A 5 -0.55 -49.73 -24.48
N ALA A 6 0.57 -49.02 -24.64
CA ALA A 6 1.30 -48.41 -23.54
C ALA A 6 0.55 -47.15 -23.08
N ALA A 7 0.06 -47.18 -21.85
CA ALA A 7 -0.46 -45.98 -21.17
C ALA A 7 0.72 -45.08 -20.79
N LEU A 8 0.82 -43.94 -21.42
CA LEU A 8 1.70 -42.82 -21.02
C LEU A 8 1.15 -42.26 -19.70
N GLY A 9 1.80 -42.59 -18.62
CA GLY A 9 1.55 -41.93 -17.32
C GLY A 9 1.91 -40.45 -17.41
N ALA A 10 0.93 -39.56 -17.13
CA ALA A 10 1.16 -38.15 -16.97
C ALA A 10 2.16 -37.94 -15.82
N PRO A 11 3.11 -37.00 -15.96
CA PRO A 11 4.01 -36.67 -14.85
C PRO A 11 3.16 -36.17 -13.69
N ALA A 12 3.37 -36.76 -12.50
CA ALA A 12 2.80 -36.25 -11.27
C ALA A 12 3.24 -34.80 -11.13
N GLY A 13 2.29 -33.86 -11.26
CA GLY A 13 2.54 -32.45 -11.06
C GLY A 13 3.21 -32.27 -9.69
N ALA A 14 4.34 -31.57 -9.66
CA ALA A 14 4.97 -31.16 -8.43
C ALA A 14 3.89 -30.47 -7.60
N ALA A 15 3.62 -30.99 -6.40
CA ALA A 15 2.72 -30.33 -5.46
C ALA A 15 3.29 -28.92 -5.26
N ALA A 16 2.45 -27.91 -5.53
CA ALA A 16 2.80 -26.54 -5.18
C ALA A 16 3.28 -26.56 -3.73
N PRO A 17 4.36 -25.81 -3.41
CA PRO A 17 4.80 -25.69 -2.04
C PRO A 17 3.58 -25.31 -1.21
N ALA A 18 3.29 -26.11 -0.18
CA ALA A 18 2.13 -25.90 0.65
C ALA A 18 2.24 -24.46 1.17
N GLY A 19 1.45 -23.57 0.58
CA GLY A 19 1.40 -22.19 1.01
C GLY A 19 1.22 -22.23 2.50
N ALA A 20 2.09 -21.54 3.26
CA ALA A 20 2.12 -21.64 4.69
C ALA A 20 0.69 -21.43 5.22
N ALA A 21 0.06 -22.51 5.64
CA ALA A 21 -1.28 -22.41 6.23
C ALA A 21 -1.16 -21.53 7.46
N PHE A 22 -2.14 -20.64 7.66
CA PHE A 22 -2.17 -19.84 8.88
C PHE A 22 -2.08 -20.74 10.09
N PRO A 23 -1.23 -20.40 11.09
CA PRO A 23 -1.06 -21.20 12.29
C PRO A 23 -2.41 -21.46 12.98
N LYS A 24 -2.81 -22.70 13.12
CA LYS A 24 -4.05 -23.05 13.80
C LYS A 24 -3.92 -22.81 15.30
N GLY A 25 -4.96 -22.21 15.91
CA GLY A 25 -5.10 -22.17 17.37
C GLY A 25 -4.12 -21.27 18.12
N HIS A 26 -3.39 -20.41 17.43
CA HIS A 26 -2.38 -19.53 18.06
C HIS A 26 -2.87 -18.11 18.36
N TYR A 27 -4.17 -17.89 18.52
CA TYR A 27 -4.72 -16.58 18.84
C TYR A 27 -4.21 -16.00 20.16
N ALA A 28 -3.86 -16.84 21.15
CA ALA A 28 -3.26 -16.40 22.40
C ALA A 28 -1.94 -15.62 22.23
N THR A 29 -1.26 -15.78 21.10
CA THR A 29 -0.05 -15.00 20.80
C THR A 29 -0.35 -13.53 20.52
N LEU A 30 -1.58 -13.22 20.10
CA LEU A 30 -2.03 -11.85 19.81
C LEU A 30 -2.16 -10.99 21.05
N GLU A 31 -2.38 -11.59 22.24
CA GLU A 31 -2.47 -10.87 23.52
C GLU A 31 -1.20 -10.12 23.89
N LYS A 32 -0.07 -10.51 23.30
CA LYS A 32 1.23 -9.86 23.51
C LYS A 32 1.48 -8.67 22.59
N LEU A 33 0.64 -8.51 21.57
CA LEU A 33 0.75 -7.44 20.60
C LEU A 33 0.15 -6.14 21.17
N PRO A 34 0.56 -4.97 20.64
CA PRO A 34 0.00 -3.70 21.07
C PRO A 34 -1.50 -3.61 20.77
N ASP A 35 -2.25 -2.92 21.61
CA ASP A 35 -3.64 -2.59 21.33
C ASP A 35 -3.74 -1.53 20.24
N TRP A 36 -4.01 -1.98 19.01
CA TRP A 36 -4.34 -1.11 17.88
C TRP A 36 -5.84 -1.14 17.55
N GLY A 37 -6.67 -1.63 18.46
CA GLY A 37 -8.11 -1.65 18.29
C GLY A 37 -8.70 -0.25 18.09
N GLY A 38 -9.82 -0.18 17.34
CA GLY A 38 -10.47 1.07 16.96
C GLY A 38 -10.06 1.55 15.56
N VAL A 39 -10.60 2.69 15.20
CA VAL A 39 -10.45 3.30 13.89
C VAL A 39 -9.40 4.41 13.97
N TRP A 40 -8.55 4.53 12.96
CA TRP A 40 -7.43 5.47 12.92
C TRP A 40 -7.62 6.48 11.80
N VAL A 41 -7.51 7.75 12.11
CA VAL A 41 -7.65 8.86 11.15
C VAL A 41 -6.32 9.58 11.01
N LEU A 42 -5.89 9.82 9.79
CA LEU A 42 -4.64 10.55 9.52
C LEU A 42 -4.72 11.96 10.12
N ALA A 43 -3.80 12.27 11.01
CA ALA A 43 -3.69 13.60 11.59
C ALA A 43 -3.18 14.60 10.51
N ARG A 44 -3.78 15.77 10.49
CA ARG A 44 -3.26 16.84 9.63
C ARG A 44 -1.88 17.26 10.15
N PRO A 45 -0.85 17.26 9.31
CA PRO A 45 0.45 17.78 9.72
C PRO A 45 0.35 19.27 10.07
N ALA A 46 1.22 19.72 10.97
CA ALA A 46 1.29 21.13 11.29
C ALA A 46 1.53 21.96 10.00
N PRO A 47 0.95 23.17 9.87
CA PRO A 47 1.05 23.96 8.65
C PRO A 47 2.49 24.20 8.17
N ASN A 48 3.44 24.29 9.10
CA ASN A 48 4.86 24.54 8.83
C ASN A 48 5.74 23.31 9.06
N ALA A 49 5.16 22.09 9.13
CA ALA A 49 5.94 20.88 9.29
C ALA A 49 6.88 20.71 8.08
N PRO A 50 8.17 20.46 8.30
CA PRO A 50 9.09 20.14 7.22
C PRO A 50 8.58 18.94 6.45
N ARG A 51 8.54 19.05 5.13
CA ARG A 51 8.20 17.94 4.25
C ARG A 51 9.39 17.65 3.37
N GLU A 52 9.93 16.46 3.49
CA GLU A 52 10.90 15.98 2.53
C GLU A 52 10.23 15.86 1.15
N ARG A 53 10.98 16.10 0.11
CA ARG A 53 10.57 15.84 -1.27
C ARG A 53 11.48 14.81 -1.87
N PRO A 54 10.96 13.85 -2.64
CA PRO A 54 11.80 12.87 -3.29
C PRO A 54 12.77 13.54 -4.27
N GLN A 55 14.02 13.14 -4.23
CA GLN A 55 15.02 13.57 -5.20
C GLN A 55 15.02 12.58 -6.35
N LEU A 56 14.39 12.98 -7.44
CA LEU A 56 14.25 12.14 -8.64
C LEU A 56 15.49 12.23 -9.52
N LYS A 57 15.76 11.16 -10.29
CA LYS A 57 16.86 11.12 -11.26
C LYS A 57 16.37 10.63 -12.63
N GLY A 58 17.23 10.85 -13.64
CA GLY A 58 17.01 10.34 -14.99
C GLY A 58 15.66 10.72 -15.58
N GLU A 59 15.02 9.76 -16.23
CA GLU A 59 13.72 9.92 -16.87
C GLU A 59 12.57 10.25 -15.90
N TYR A 60 12.67 9.80 -14.63
CA TYR A 60 11.66 10.09 -13.60
C TYR A 60 11.64 11.57 -13.24
N ARG A 61 12.80 12.22 -13.19
CA ARG A 61 12.91 13.67 -13.00
C ARG A 61 12.31 14.40 -14.19
N THR A 62 12.71 14.05 -15.41
CA THR A 62 12.21 14.68 -16.64
C THR A 62 10.70 14.53 -16.77
N SER A 63 10.16 13.36 -16.48
CA SER A 63 8.72 13.10 -16.49
C SER A 63 7.97 13.98 -15.48
N TYR A 64 8.51 14.11 -14.27
CA TYR A 64 7.91 14.95 -13.23
C TYR A 64 7.95 16.45 -13.59
N GLU A 65 9.06 16.93 -14.13
CA GLU A 65 9.17 18.32 -14.63
C GLU A 65 8.17 18.62 -15.75
N ALA A 66 8.00 17.67 -16.69
CA ALA A 66 6.99 17.76 -17.75
C ALA A 66 5.56 17.79 -17.17
N TRP A 67 5.26 16.94 -16.19
CA TRP A 67 3.98 16.93 -15.48
C TRP A 67 3.73 18.28 -14.77
N GLN A 68 4.73 18.82 -14.04
CA GLN A 68 4.61 20.11 -13.38
C GLN A 68 4.31 21.24 -14.38
N LYS A 69 4.95 21.20 -15.55
CA LYS A 69 4.67 22.15 -16.64
C LYS A 69 3.23 22.02 -17.13
N GLN A 70 2.73 20.82 -17.37
CA GLN A 70 1.34 20.58 -17.76
C GLN A 70 0.36 21.10 -16.72
N VAL A 71 0.58 20.83 -15.42
CA VAL A 71 -0.24 21.37 -14.33
C VAL A 71 -0.31 22.90 -14.39
N LYS A 72 0.83 23.54 -14.59
CA LYS A 72 0.93 24.99 -14.67
C LYS A 72 0.21 25.53 -15.90
N ASP A 73 0.43 24.94 -17.06
CA ASP A 73 -0.13 25.41 -18.35
C ASP A 73 -1.66 25.21 -18.40
N ASN A 74 -2.20 24.21 -17.69
CA ASN A 74 -3.63 23.91 -17.64
C ASN A 74 -4.33 24.41 -16.37
N ALA A 75 -3.79 25.44 -15.70
CA ALA A 75 -4.38 26.03 -14.50
C ALA A 75 -4.69 25.00 -13.39
N GLY A 76 -3.87 24.00 -13.26
CA GLY A 76 -4.02 22.93 -12.26
C GLY A 76 -4.81 21.70 -12.75
N LEU A 77 -5.34 21.74 -13.96
CA LEU A 77 -6.08 20.61 -14.54
C LEU A 77 -5.12 19.69 -15.30
N VAL A 78 -4.94 18.47 -14.82
CA VAL A 78 -4.17 17.45 -15.51
C VAL A 78 -5.05 16.23 -15.73
N PRO A 79 -5.22 15.75 -16.98
CA PRO A 79 -5.88 14.49 -17.25
C PRO A 79 -5.15 13.36 -16.49
N ARG A 80 -5.88 12.50 -15.81
CA ARG A 80 -5.32 11.29 -15.21
C ARG A 80 -5.45 10.14 -16.19
N GLU A 81 -4.42 9.28 -16.20
CA GLU A 81 -4.42 8.04 -16.96
C GLU A 81 -5.36 6.99 -16.36
N THR A 82 -5.74 7.16 -15.09
CA THR A 82 -6.56 6.22 -14.33
C THR A 82 -7.88 6.84 -13.87
N SER A 83 -8.89 5.99 -13.70
CA SER A 83 -10.17 6.39 -13.10
C SER A 83 -9.96 6.89 -11.66
N ASN A 84 -10.78 7.86 -11.24
CA ASN A 84 -10.86 8.28 -9.83
C ASN A 84 -11.26 7.17 -8.87
N CYS A 85 -11.90 6.12 -9.38
CA CYS A 85 -12.27 4.96 -8.60
C CYS A 85 -11.14 3.93 -8.50
N MET A 86 -10.00 4.17 -9.11
CA MET A 86 -8.82 3.34 -8.88
C MET A 86 -8.17 3.76 -7.56
N PRO A 87 -7.97 2.83 -6.62
CA PRO A 87 -7.23 3.12 -5.39
C PRO A 87 -5.82 3.60 -5.71
N PRO A 88 -5.28 4.56 -4.94
CA PRO A 88 -3.96 5.13 -5.22
C PRO A 88 -2.81 4.15 -5.00
N GLY A 89 -3.04 3.04 -4.30
CA GLY A 89 -2.00 2.07 -3.95
C GLY A 89 -0.98 2.61 -2.95
N MET A 90 0.10 1.84 -2.75
CA MET A 90 1.20 2.27 -1.87
C MET A 90 2.15 3.22 -2.62
N PRO A 91 2.72 4.23 -1.93
CA PRO A 91 2.52 4.60 -0.52
C PRO A 91 1.29 5.49 -0.29
N ASN A 92 0.65 6.02 -1.33
CA ASN A 92 -0.34 7.08 -1.22
C ASN A 92 -1.61 6.66 -0.48
N MET A 93 -1.90 5.36 -0.39
CA MET A 93 -3.01 4.86 0.41
C MET A 93 -2.88 5.24 1.89
N MET A 94 -1.65 5.36 2.40
CA MET A 94 -1.37 5.82 3.76
C MET A 94 -1.60 7.33 3.96
N ALA A 95 -1.81 8.08 2.88
CA ALA A 95 -2.01 9.54 2.88
C ALA A 95 -3.46 9.97 2.61
N THR A 96 -4.41 9.04 2.55
CA THR A 96 -5.84 9.33 2.31
C THR A 96 -6.54 9.88 3.55
N GLY A 97 -6.17 11.11 3.93
CA GLY A 97 -6.42 11.70 5.25
C GLY A 97 -7.88 11.89 5.67
N GLN A 98 -8.83 11.78 4.75
CA GLN A 98 -10.26 11.91 5.07
C GLN A 98 -10.95 10.56 5.31
N TYR A 99 -10.28 9.47 5.03
CA TYR A 99 -10.81 8.13 5.19
C TYR A 99 -10.05 7.39 6.28
N PRO A 100 -10.77 6.82 7.25
CA PRO A 100 -10.14 6.09 8.33
C PRO A 100 -9.65 4.70 7.88
N ILE A 101 -8.78 4.14 8.72
CA ILE A 101 -8.25 2.79 8.59
C ILE A 101 -8.45 2.03 9.91
N GLU A 102 -8.48 0.71 9.85
CA GLU A 102 -8.39 -0.16 11.02
C GLU A 102 -7.37 -1.27 10.80
N PHE A 103 -6.89 -1.84 11.90
CA PHE A 103 -5.95 -2.96 11.88
C PHE A 103 -6.60 -4.19 12.50
N LEU A 104 -6.60 -5.28 11.77
CA LEU A 104 -7.12 -6.57 12.22
C LEU A 104 -5.96 -7.54 12.36
N PHE A 105 -5.79 -8.08 13.56
CA PHE A 105 -4.74 -9.05 13.85
C PHE A 105 -5.29 -10.47 13.77
N THR A 106 -4.62 -11.29 12.97
CA THR A 106 -4.81 -12.72 12.96
C THR A 106 -3.46 -13.41 13.10
N PRO A 107 -3.37 -14.66 13.58
CA PRO A 107 -2.10 -15.35 13.66
C PRO A 107 -1.37 -15.34 12.32
N GLY A 108 -0.13 -14.81 12.30
CA GLY A 108 0.70 -14.73 11.11
C GLY A 108 0.32 -13.64 10.10
N ARG A 109 -0.62 -12.74 10.43
CA ARG A 109 -1.00 -11.66 9.52
C ARG A 109 -1.59 -10.46 10.26
N VAL A 110 -1.20 -9.27 9.84
CA VAL A 110 -1.90 -8.02 10.10
C VAL A 110 -2.61 -7.60 8.82
N THR A 111 -3.90 -7.32 8.92
CA THR A 111 -4.69 -6.80 7.80
C THR A 111 -5.02 -5.34 8.10
N MET A 112 -4.64 -4.45 7.20
CA MET A 112 -5.08 -3.06 7.22
C MET A 112 -6.33 -2.96 6.34
N HIS A 113 -7.42 -2.50 6.93
CA HIS A 113 -8.65 -2.19 6.21
C HIS A 113 -8.75 -0.68 6.03
N HIS A 114 -8.85 -0.24 4.80
CA HIS A 114 -9.04 1.16 4.45
C HIS A 114 -10.50 1.38 4.05
N GLU A 115 -11.18 2.33 4.67
CA GLU A 115 -12.52 2.72 4.27
C GLU A 115 -12.55 3.20 2.81
N ALA A 116 -11.55 4.02 2.43
CA ALA A 116 -11.40 4.45 1.04
C ALA A 116 -11.31 3.24 0.11
N TRP A 117 -12.17 3.19 -0.89
CA TRP A 117 -12.29 2.12 -1.90
C TRP A 117 -12.52 0.72 -1.31
N MET A 118 -12.89 0.59 -0.01
CA MET A 118 -13.08 -0.70 0.67
C MET A 118 -11.88 -1.65 0.46
N GLN A 119 -10.68 -1.15 0.65
CA GLN A 119 -9.46 -1.88 0.31
C GLN A 119 -8.84 -2.56 1.52
N TRP A 120 -8.24 -3.70 1.24
CA TRP A 120 -7.55 -4.53 2.23
C TRP A 120 -6.09 -4.69 1.83
N ARG A 121 -5.20 -4.47 2.78
CA ARG A 121 -3.77 -4.76 2.63
C ARG A 121 -3.38 -5.83 3.63
N SER A 122 -2.85 -6.94 3.16
CA SER A 122 -2.31 -8.00 4.01
C SER A 122 -0.82 -7.82 4.23
N ILE A 123 -0.40 -7.86 5.48
CA ILE A 123 1.00 -7.88 5.91
C ILE A 123 1.24 -9.24 6.56
N PHE A 124 2.04 -10.09 5.95
CA PHE A 124 2.31 -11.43 6.45
C PHE A 124 3.40 -11.39 7.52
N THR A 125 3.10 -11.90 8.71
CA THR A 125 4.00 -11.89 9.87
C THR A 125 4.38 -13.30 10.33
N ASP A 126 4.22 -14.28 9.45
CA ASP A 126 4.49 -15.69 9.69
C ASP A 126 5.90 -16.14 9.25
N GLY A 127 6.75 -15.19 8.87
CA GLY A 127 8.14 -15.45 8.46
C GLY A 127 8.31 -15.93 7.02
N ARG A 128 7.25 -15.88 6.21
CA ARG A 128 7.38 -16.19 4.78
C ARG A 128 8.24 -15.18 4.04
N PRO A 129 8.98 -15.57 2.98
CA PRO A 129 9.63 -14.63 2.07
C PRO A 129 8.62 -13.98 1.11
N HIS A 130 9.08 -13.00 0.36
CA HIS A 130 8.36 -12.57 -0.84
C HIS A 130 8.37 -13.69 -1.89
N PRO A 131 7.25 -13.91 -2.62
CA PRO A 131 7.23 -14.88 -3.71
C PRO A 131 8.06 -14.39 -4.89
N ASP A 132 8.78 -15.31 -5.54
CA ASP A 132 9.63 -15.00 -6.70
C ASP A 132 8.81 -14.67 -7.95
N ASP A 133 7.57 -15.16 -8.03
CA ASP A 133 6.65 -15.05 -9.17
C ASP A 133 5.49 -14.05 -8.94
N TRP A 134 5.71 -13.04 -8.11
CA TRP A 134 4.68 -12.04 -7.83
C TRP A 134 4.44 -11.11 -9.02
N ASP A 135 3.24 -11.18 -9.60
CA ASP A 135 2.84 -10.35 -10.77
C ASP A 135 2.68 -8.86 -10.46
N GLY A 136 2.90 -8.46 -9.23
CA GLY A 136 2.72 -7.09 -8.75
C GLY A 136 1.25 -6.75 -8.44
N GLY A 137 1.08 -5.74 -7.62
CA GLY A 137 -0.21 -5.19 -7.21
C GLY A 137 -0.09 -3.72 -6.84
N ILE A 138 -1.21 -3.00 -6.76
CA ILE A 138 -1.17 -1.58 -6.33
C ILE A 138 -0.72 -1.44 -4.88
N PHE A 139 -0.90 -2.46 -4.04
CA PHE A 139 -0.40 -2.52 -2.66
C PHE A 139 0.94 -3.25 -2.54
N GLY A 140 1.42 -3.89 -3.61
CA GLY A 140 2.57 -4.78 -3.56
C GLY A 140 2.32 -6.03 -2.72
N HIS A 141 3.40 -6.75 -2.41
CA HIS A 141 3.43 -7.85 -1.45
C HIS A 141 4.16 -7.40 -0.19
N SER A 142 3.50 -7.49 0.97
CA SER A 142 4.01 -7.01 2.26
C SER A 142 4.29 -8.18 3.19
N ILE A 143 5.51 -8.23 3.71
CA ILE A 143 5.91 -9.11 4.83
C ILE A 143 6.32 -8.25 6.00
N GLY A 144 6.19 -8.75 7.21
CA GLY A 144 6.53 -8.00 8.41
C GLY A 144 6.96 -8.86 9.58
N HIS A 145 7.58 -8.22 10.55
CA HIS A 145 7.92 -8.83 11.83
C HIS A 145 7.79 -7.79 12.95
N TRP A 146 7.65 -8.31 14.16
CA TRP A 146 7.53 -7.46 15.33
C TRP A 146 8.87 -7.22 16.01
N GLU A 147 9.23 -5.95 16.20
CA GLU A 147 10.33 -5.50 17.07
C GLU A 147 9.75 -4.88 18.32
N GLY A 148 9.55 -5.70 19.36
CA GLY A 148 8.81 -5.29 20.54
C GLY A 148 7.37 -4.92 20.21
N GLN A 149 7.01 -3.64 20.31
CA GLN A 149 5.68 -3.12 20.02
C GLN A 149 5.59 -2.42 18.63
N THR A 150 6.66 -2.51 17.83
CA THR A 150 6.73 -1.91 16.50
C THR A 150 6.62 -3.00 15.44
N LEU A 151 5.70 -2.85 14.52
CA LEU A 151 5.63 -3.68 13.32
C LEU A 151 6.55 -3.08 12.25
N VAL A 152 7.54 -3.85 11.84
CA VAL A 152 8.42 -3.51 10.71
C VAL A 152 7.93 -4.26 9.50
N VAL A 153 7.69 -3.54 8.40
CA VAL A 153 7.10 -4.07 7.17
C VAL A 153 8.02 -3.80 6.00
N GLU A 154 8.21 -4.78 5.15
CA GLU A 154 8.82 -4.62 3.83
C GLU A 154 7.77 -4.88 2.75
N THR A 155 7.70 -4.00 1.74
CA THR A 155 6.77 -4.12 0.61
C THR A 155 7.52 -3.97 -0.69
N VAL A 156 7.30 -4.92 -1.59
CA VAL A 156 7.87 -4.96 -2.96
C VAL A 156 6.80 -5.30 -3.99
N GLY A 157 7.14 -5.21 -5.28
CA GLY A 157 6.25 -5.58 -6.36
C GLY A 157 5.02 -4.67 -6.46
N ILE A 158 5.23 -3.37 -6.24
CA ILE A 158 4.22 -2.33 -6.40
C ILE A 158 4.14 -1.97 -7.89
N LYS A 159 2.95 -2.01 -8.48
CA LYS A 159 2.75 -1.68 -9.90
C LYS A 159 3.05 -0.21 -10.18
N THR A 160 3.78 0.04 -11.27
CA THR A 160 4.23 1.38 -11.70
C THR A 160 3.11 2.33 -12.13
N ILE A 161 1.87 1.84 -12.18
CA ILE A 161 0.67 2.69 -12.36
C ILE A 161 0.36 3.52 -11.12
N THR A 162 0.91 3.15 -9.95
CA THR A 162 0.83 3.97 -8.74
C THR A 162 1.88 5.08 -8.75
N GLU A 163 1.77 6.02 -7.85
CA GLU A 163 2.67 7.18 -7.76
C GLU A 163 3.20 7.34 -6.32
N LEU A 164 4.37 7.94 -6.16
CA LEU A 164 4.90 8.33 -4.83
C LEU A 164 4.23 9.62 -4.30
N GLY A 165 3.56 10.32 -5.15
CA GLY A 165 2.80 11.54 -4.95
C GLY A 165 2.34 12.05 -6.31
N PRO A 166 1.49 13.08 -6.40
CA PRO A 166 0.91 13.54 -7.65
C PRO A 166 1.97 13.79 -8.75
N GLY A 167 1.93 13.00 -9.82
CA GLY A 167 2.87 13.07 -10.94
C GLY A 167 4.25 12.46 -10.69
N ILE A 168 4.52 11.93 -9.49
CA ILE A 168 5.82 11.36 -9.13
C ILE A 168 5.79 9.85 -9.36
N LYS A 169 6.30 9.42 -10.49
CA LYS A 169 6.38 8.01 -10.89
C LYS A 169 7.55 7.30 -10.19
N HIS A 170 7.44 5.99 -10.11
CA HIS A 170 8.47 5.09 -9.59
C HIS A 170 8.73 3.93 -10.55
N SER A 171 9.80 3.15 -10.33
CA SER A 171 10.10 1.94 -11.08
C SER A 171 9.46 0.69 -10.44
N ASP A 172 9.58 -0.44 -11.12
CA ASP A 172 9.23 -1.77 -10.59
C ASP A 172 10.18 -2.25 -9.48
N GLN A 173 11.31 -1.54 -9.27
CA GLN A 173 12.27 -1.82 -8.20
C GLN A 173 11.97 -1.06 -6.90
N LEU A 174 10.85 -0.34 -6.83
CA LEU A 174 10.44 0.34 -5.60
C LEU A 174 10.30 -0.65 -4.45
N ARG A 175 11.01 -0.36 -3.35
CA ARG A 175 10.90 -1.03 -2.06
C ARG A 175 10.44 -0.01 -1.02
N ILE A 176 9.49 -0.39 -0.21
CA ILE A 176 9.01 0.42 0.91
C ILE A 176 9.27 -0.34 2.21
N THR A 177 10.00 0.28 3.12
CA THR A 177 10.12 -0.19 4.50
C THR A 177 9.26 0.71 5.38
N GLU A 178 8.42 0.11 6.23
CA GLU A 178 7.57 0.85 7.17
C GLU A 178 7.87 0.43 8.60
N ARG A 179 7.84 1.39 9.51
CA ARG A 179 7.86 1.16 10.96
C ARG A 179 6.57 1.72 11.54
N ILE A 180 5.74 0.83 12.06
CA ILE A 180 4.40 1.16 12.54
C ILE A 180 4.34 0.89 14.04
N GLY A 181 4.00 1.89 14.83
CA GLY A 181 3.92 1.73 16.29
C GLY A 181 3.16 2.86 16.96
N LEU A 182 2.70 2.61 18.18
CA LEU A 182 2.11 3.66 19.00
C LEU A 182 3.18 4.68 19.41
N ALA A 183 2.80 5.95 19.47
CA ALA A 183 3.70 6.98 19.97
C ALA A 183 4.04 6.71 21.47
N PRO A 184 5.31 6.91 21.90
CA PRO A 184 5.74 6.48 23.23
C PRO A 184 4.97 7.08 24.41
N LYS A 185 4.30 8.21 24.20
CA LYS A 185 3.57 8.96 25.25
C LYS A 185 2.09 9.16 24.93
N ASP A 186 1.59 8.56 23.87
CA ASP A 186 0.21 8.73 23.42
C ASP A 186 -0.28 7.42 22.78
N ALA A 187 -0.99 6.62 23.56
CA ALA A 187 -1.56 5.35 23.09
C ALA A 187 -2.65 5.53 22.04
N ASP A 188 -3.16 6.74 21.84
CA ASP A 188 -4.13 7.08 20.81
C ASP A 188 -3.48 7.80 19.60
N ALA A 189 -2.15 7.76 19.51
CA ALA A 189 -1.40 8.16 18.32
C ALA A 189 -0.61 6.97 17.77
N LEU A 190 -0.83 6.64 16.49
CA LEU A 190 -0.07 5.65 15.74
C LEU A 190 0.86 6.40 14.77
N VAL A 191 2.14 6.10 14.85
CA VAL A 191 3.16 6.67 13.96
C VAL A 191 3.54 5.63 12.91
N VAL A 192 3.59 6.04 11.67
CA VAL A 192 4.02 5.25 10.52
C VAL A 192 5.16 6.00 9.84
N GLU A 193 6.35 5.44 9.93
CA GLU A 193 7.54 5.95 9.25
C GLU A 193 7.79 5.07 8.02
N LEU A 194 7.79 5.69 6.85
CA LEU A 194 8.05 5.02 5.58
C LEU A 194 9.41 5.45 5.04
N THR A 195 10.19 4.49 4.60
CA THR A 195 11.40 4.69 3.80
C THR A 195 11.20 4.07 2.43
N LEU A 196 11.27 4.88 1.40
CA LEU A 196 11.10 4.48 0.01
C LEU A 196 12.46 4.45 -0.66
N GLU A 197 12.82 3.31 -1.23
CA GLU A 197 14.05 3.10 -1.97
C GLU A 197 13.72 2.66 -3.39
N ASP A 198 14.23 3.36 -4.37
CA ASP A 198 14.06 3.04 -5.78
C ASP A 198 15.37 3.37 -6.52
N PRO A 199 16.19 2.36 -6.83
CA PRO A 199 17.51 2.59 -7.43
C PRO A 199 17.45 3.17 -8.83
N LEU A 200 16.29 3.15 -9.51
CA LEU A 200 16.13 3.73 -10.84
C LEU A 200 15.53 5.14 -10.80
N ALA A 201 14.63 5.41 -9.84
CA ALA A 201 13.88 6.66 -9.78
C ALA A 201 14.42 7.68 -8.76
N LEU A 202 14.98 7.22 -7.64
CA LEU A 202 15.40 8.07 -6.54
C LEU A 202 16.92 8.19 -6.44
N GLU A 203 17.43 9.39 -6.15
CA GLU A 203 18.86 9.62 -5.89
C GLU A 203 19.30 9.09 -4.52
N LYS A 204 18.38 9.12 -3.56
CA LYS A 204 18.55 8.65 -2.17
C LYS A 204 17.21 8.17 -1.63
N PRO A 205 17.21 7.42 -0.52
CA PRO A 205 15.97 7.05 0.17
C PRO A 205 15.10 8.28 0.47
N TYR A 206 13.80 8.13 0.27
CA TYR A 206 12.79 9.17 0.54
C TYR A 206 12.00 8.78 1.78
N HIS A 207 11.91 9.69 2.74
CA HIS A 207 11.27 9.43 4.02
C HIS A 207 9.94 10.17 4.15
N ILE A 208 8.94 9.46 4.66
CA ILE A 208 7.61 10.01 4.95
C ILE A 208 7.24 9.58 6.37
N THR A 209 6.67 10.49 7.14
CA THR A 209 6.09 10.15 8.45
C THR A 209 4.62 10.55 8.46
N HIS A 210 3.77 9.60 8.82
CA HIS A 210 2.36 9.81 9.07
C HIS A 210 2.05 9.57 10.54
N THR A 211 1.17 10.40 11.11
CA THR A 211 0.61 10.19 12.43
C THR A 211 -0.89 10.02 12.29
N PHE A 212 -1.43 8.96 12.85
CA PHE A 212 -2.86 8.72 12.92
C PHE A 212 -3.35 8.90 14.33
N LYS A 213 -4.59 9.40 14.48
CA LYS A 213 -5.27 9.54 15.76
C LYS A 213 -6.38 8.52 15.86
N ARG A 214 -6.45 7.84 17.01
CA ARG A 214 -7.44 6.82 17.29
C ARG A 214 -8.82 7.45 17.53
N GLN A 215 -9.82 6.80 16.97
CA GLN A 215 -11.25 7.07 17.19
C GLN A 215 -11.89 5.77 17.69
N ARG A 216 -12.14 5.70 19.01
CA ARG A 216 -12.63 4.45 19.63
C ARG A 216 -14.11 4.20 19.38
N ASP A 217 -14.86 5.27 19.18
CA ASP A 217 -16.32 5.23 19.02
C ASP A 217 -16.76 5.25 17.55
N TRP A 218 -15.79 5.24 16.61
CA TRP A 218 -16.08 5.23 15.19
C TRP A 218 -16.09 3.80 14.65
N ASN A 219 -16.86 3.62 13.59
CA ASN A 219 -16.82 2.42 12.75
C ASN A 219 -16.46 2.85 11.33
N LEU A 220 -15.83 1.97 10.58
CA LEU A 220 -15.65 2.17 9.15
C LEU A 220 -17.02 2.15 8.47
N MET A 221 -17.18 3.02 7.50
CA MET A 221 -18.40 3.10 6.70
C MET A 221 -18.19 2.42 5.35
N GLU A 222 -19.29 2.09 4.70
CA GLU A 222 -19.26 1.62 3.32
C GLU A 222 -18.85 2.78 2.40
N PHE A 223 -17.92 2.50 1.48
CA PHE A 223 -17.48 3.44 0.46
C PHE A 223 -17.82 2.91 -0.94
N ILE A 224 -18.68 3.65 -1.64
CA ILE A 224 -19.05 3.35 -3.03
C ILE A 224 -18.51 4.46 -3.91
N CYS A 225 -17.41 4.19 -4.63
CA CYS A 225 -16.73 5.19 -5.43
C CYS A 225 -17.62 5.79 -6.53
N ALA A 226 -18.45 4.99 -7.17
CA ALA A 226 -19.35 5.43 -8.25
C ALA A 226 -20.36 6.50 -7.78
N GLU A 227 -20.77 6.49 -6.52
CA GLU A 227 -21.67 7.50 -5.96
C GLU A 227 -20.98 8.83 -5.69
N ASN A 228 -19.67 8.83 -5.55
CA ASN A 228 -18.85 10.01 -5.29
C ASN A 228 -18.11 10.53 -6.53
N ASP A 229 -18.22 9.86 -7.67
CA ASP A 229 -17.58 10.28 -8.90
C ASP A 229 -18.40 11.38 -9.59
N ARG A 230 -18.13 12.62 -9.21
CA ARG A 230 -18.73 13.84 -9.77
C ARG A 230 -17.82 14.56 -10.76
N ASN A 231 -16.75 13.92 -11.17
CA ASN A 231 -15.82 14.54 -12.10
C ASN A 231 -16.38 14.50 -13.53
N PRO A 232 -16.25 15.61 -14.28
CA PRO A 232 -16.65 15.61 -15.68
C PRO A 232 -15.79 14.63 -16.48
N VAL A 233 -16.44 13.88 -17.34
CA VAL A 233 -15.80 12.94 -18.27
C VAL A 233 -15.85 13.58 -19.66
N ASP A 234 -14.73 13.63 -20.35
CA ASP A 234 -14.69 14.12 -21.73
C ASP A 234 -15.28 13.09 -22.73
N ALA A 235 -15.37 13.49 -24.01
CA ALA A 235 -15.93 12.64 -25.05
C ALA A 235 -15.14 11.32 -25.28
N GLU A 236 -13.88 11.29 -24.85
CA GLU A 236 -12.99 10.13 -24.92
C GLU A 236 -13.00 9.27 -23.65
N GLY A 237 -13.88 9.60 -22.68
CA GLY A 237 -14.00 8.86 -21.44
C GLY A 237 -12.94 9.20 -20.36
N ARG A 238 -12.17 10.27 -20.55
CA ARG A 238 -11.16 10.72 -19.59
C ARG A 238 -11.78 11.63 -18.52
N THR A 239 -11.49 11.37 -17.27
CA THR A 239 -11.94 12.19 -16.14
C THR A 239 -11.04 13.41 -15.96
N GLY A 240 -11.63 14.60 -15.94
CA GLY A 240 -10.96 15.84 -15.57
C GLY A 240 -11.17 16.14 -14.07
N PHE A 241 -10.12 16.66 -13.42
CA PHE A 241 -10.24 17.16 -12.04
C PHE A 241 -10.40 18.68 -12.07
N LYS A 242 -11.37 19.17 -11.30
CA LYS A 242 -11.45 20.58 -10.91
C LYS A 242 -10.88 20.76 -9.52
#